data_f8144d6be777f1e83868de4ef77feb7d
#
_entry.id   f8144d6be777f1e83868de4ef77feb7d
#
_cell.length_a   1.000
_cell.length_b   1.000
_cell.length_c   1.000
_cell.angle_alpha   90.00
_cell.angle_beta   90.00
_cell.angle_gamma   90.00
#
_symmetry.space_group_name_H-M   'P 1'
#
loop_
_entity.id
_entity.type
_entity.pdbx_description
1 polymer ?
#
loop_
_entity_poly.entity_id
_entity_poly.type
_entity_poly.pdbx_seq_one_letter_code
_entity_poly.pdbx_strand_id
1 'polypeptide(L)'
;LMIRRPPRYTPKPSSAASDVYKRQILKRENPHDVLVFRETNMTLEDLPPGSRIGTSSLRRAAQLKNMRPDLEVTSLRGNVPTRLKKLDFGEVDAAVLAAAGLIRLELEDRINQELSTEQMLPAIGQGVLALETRKGDDETLGKLCFMNDEPTGDCMIAERKVLETLQGNCLVPLAGFCKLDGNNLHLQALIAQPDGTTIFRAEERARRDEAEELGTRVANQLLQQGGGALLQQLSAMEER
;
A
#
# COMPACT_ATOMS: atom_id res chain seq x y z
N LEU A 1 -30.72 28.43 -14.05
CA LEU A 1 -29.24 28.35 -14.19
C LEU A 1 -28.83 26.90 -13.97
N MET A 2 -28.57 26.18 -15.07
CA MET A 2 -28.01 24.81 -14.99
C MET A 2 -26.53 24.93 -14.72
N ILE A 3 -26.09 24.55 -13.50
CA ILE A 3 -24.68 24.40 -13.17
C ILE A 3 -24.19 23.14 -13.89
N ARG A 4 -23.43 23.29 -14.97
CA ARG A 4 -22.71 22.18 -15.62
C ARG A 4 -21.70 21.65 -14.61
N ARG A 5 -21.84 20.39 -14.20
CA ARG A 5 -20.81 19.67 -13.46
C ARG A 5 -19.55 19.63 -14.32
N PRO A 6 -18.36 19.98 -13.78
CA PRO A 6 -17.12 19.82 -14.52
C PRO A 6 -16.96 18.34 -14.92
N PRO A 7 -16.35 18.06 -16.09
CA PRO A 7 -16.12 16.69 -16.52
C PRO A 7 -15.35 15.95 -15.45
N ARG A 8 -15.80 14.76 -15.07
CA ARG A 8 -15.06 13.88 -14.17
C ARG A 8 -13.75 13.54 -14.87
N TYR A 9 -12.69 14.17 -14.44
CA TYR A 9 -11.34 13.73 -14.77
C TYR A 9 -11.15 12.37 -14.07
N THR A 10 -11.31 11.29 -14.81
CA THR A 10 -10.72 10.01 -14.43
C THR A 10 -9.23 10.15 -14.70
N PRO A 11 -8.35 10.17 -13.71
CA PRO A 11 -6.92 10.14 -13.98
C PRO A 11 -6.65 8.84 -14.73
N LYS A 12 -6.21 8.91 -15.97
CA LYS A 12 -5.55 7.77 -16.60
C LYS A 12 -4.35 7.43 -15.73
N PRO A 13 -4.03 6.12 -15.51
CA PRO A 13 -2.82 5.75 -14.79
C PRO A 13 -1.65 6.54 -15.36
N SER A 14 -0.86 7.16 -14.52
CA SER A 14 0.26 8.05 -14.92
C SER A 14 1.32 7.36 -15.80
N SER A 15 1.31 6.04 -15.87
CA SER A 15 2.14 5.23 -16.76
C SER A 15 1.83 5.37 -18.26
N ALA A 16 0.68 5.96 -18.62
CA ALA A 16 0.26 6.12 -20.01
C ALA A 16 0.53 7.52 -20.59
N ALA A 17 0.98 8.49 -19.80
CA ALA A 17 1.31 9.83 -20.27
C ALA A 17 2.81 9.91 -20.57
N SER A 18 3.19 9.80 -21.84
CA SER A 18 4.57 9.89 -22.33
C SER A 18 5.28 11.22 -22.02
N ASP A 19 4.57 12.21 -21.47
CA ASP A 19 5.05 13.57 -21.29
C ASP A 19 5.19 14.03 -19.83
N VAL A 20 5.08 13.11 -18.84
CA VAL A 20 5.18 13.44 -17.41
C VAL A 20 6.50 12.92 -16.85
N TYR A 21 7.45 13.79 -16.50
CA TYR A 21 8.79 13.31 -16.20
C TYR A 21 9.63 14.03 -15.14
N LYS A 22 9.04 14.80 -14.27
CA LYS A 22 9.77 15.12 -13.03
C LYS A 22 8.80 14.97 -11.87
N ARG A 23 9.15 14.10 -10.93
CA ARG A 23 8.36 13.84 -9.73
C ARG A 23 9.11 14.37 -8.53
N GLN A 24 8.40 15.16 -7.71
CA GLN A 24 8.85 15.47 -6.37
C GLN A 24 8.18 14.47 -5.43
N ILE A 25 8.96 13.80 -4.63
CA ILE A 25 8.45 12.85 -3.63
C ILE A 25 8.36 13.59 -2.30
N LEU A 26 7.17 13.71 -1.76
CA LEU A 26 6.95 14.36 -0.49
C LEU A 26 7.34 13.43 0.66
N LYS A 27 7.64 14.01 1.82
CA LYS A 27 7.85 13.26 3.05
C LYS A 27 6.69 12.28 3.27
N ARG A 28 7.03 11.03 3.54
CA ARG A 28 6.05 9.97 3.78
C ARG A 28 5.23 10.27 5.04
N GLU A 29 3.92 10.15 4.92
CA GLU A 29 2.99 10.10 6.04
C GLU A 29 3.00 8.69 6.64
N ASN A 30 2.37 8.49 7.80
CA ASN A 30 2.28 7.20 8.48
C ASN A 30 1.92 6.07 7.49
N PRO A 31 2.84 5.10 7.26
CA PRO A 31 2.65 4.05 6.26
C PRO A 31 1.79 2.88 6.75
N HIS A 32 1.47 2.83 8.05
CA HIS A 32 0.83 1.67 8.66
C HIS A 32 -0.61 1.47 8.20
N ASP A 33 -1.05 0.24 8.22
CA ASP A 33 -2.45 -0.11 8.20
C ASP A 33 -3.01 -0.05 9.62
N VAL A 34 -4.26 0.35 9.73
CA VAL A 34 -4.94 0.51 11.02
C VAL A 34 -6.28 -0.21 11.02
N LEU A 35 -6.66 -0.67 12.18
CA LEU A 35 -7.98 -1.20 12.45
C LEU A 35 -8.87 -0.11 13.03
N VAL A 36 -10.08 -0.06 12.51
CA VAL A 36 -11.16 0.80 12.98
C VAL A 36 -12.34 -0.08 13.33
N PHE A 37 -12.85 0.06 14.56
CA PHE A 37 -14.03 -0.64 15.07
C PHE A 37 -15.18 0.36 15.30
N ARG A 38 -16.37 -0.17 15.53
CA ARG A 38 -17.50 0.66 15.99
C ARG A 38 -17.33 1.08 17.45
N GLU A 39 -16.79 0.17 18.25
CA GLU A 39 -16.53 0.38 19.66
C GLU A 39 -15.10 0.88 19.90
N THR A 40 -14.91 1.70 20.90
CA THR A 40 -13.59 2.14 21.33
C THR A 40 -12.88 1.05 22.13
N ASN A 41 -11.53 1.09 22.13
CA ASN A 41 -10.68 0.19 22.90
C ASN A 41 -10.73 -1.29 22.50
N MET A 42 -11.06 -1.59 21.24
CA MET A 42 -10.95 -2.93 20.68
C MET A 42 -9.66 -3.10 19.89
N THR A 43 -9.16 -4.33 19.88
CA THR A 43 -7.99 -4.78 19.11
C THR A 43 -8.38 -5.95 18.19
N LEU A 44 -7.45 -6.40 17.35
CA LEU A 44 -7.65 -7.56 16.46
C LEU A 44 -7.91 -8.84 17.28
N GLU A 45 -7.27 -8.95 18.41
CA GLU A 45 -7.34 -10.08 19.32
C GLU A 45 -8.72 -10.21 19.99
N ASP A 46 -9.40 -9.09 20.21
CA ASP A 46 -10.73 -9.04 20.85
C ASP A 46 -11.88 -9.49 19.93
N LEU A 47 -11.62 -9.60 18.63
CA LEU A 47 -12.66 -10.04 17.67
C LEU A 47 -13.01 -11.52 17.85
N PRO A 48 -14.28 -11.85 18.09
CA PRO A 48 -14.75 -13.23 18.08
C PRO A 48 -14.49 -13.94 16.75
N PRO A 49 -14.30 -15.28 16.76
CA PRO A 49 -14.25 -16.06 15.53
C PRO A 49 -15.50 -15.81 14.65
N GLY A 50 -15.29 -15.74 13.34
CA GLY A 50 -16.35 -15.43 12.38
C GLY A 50 -16.70 -13.95 12.25
N SER A 51 -16.05 -13.06 12.99
CA SER A 51 -16.23 -11.59 12.81
C SER A 51 -15.84 -11.16 11.41
N ARG A 52 -16.58 -10.18 10.85
CA ARG A 52 -16.39 -9.68 9.50
C ARG A 52 -15.43 -8.49 9.50
N ILE A 53 -14.28 -8.64 8.82
CA ILE A 53 -13.33 -7.53 8.61
C ILE A 53 -13.43 -7.01 7.19
N GLY A 54 -13.69 -5.72 7.05
CA GLY A 54 -13.87 -5.03 5.77
C GLY A 54 -12.56 -4.58 5.14
N THR A 55 -12.23 -5.16 3.98
CA THR A 55 -11.18 -4.64 3.08
C THR A 55 -11.40 -5.11 1.66
N SER A 56 -11.05 -4.28 0.66
CA SER A 56 -11.01 -4.70 -0.76
C SER A 56 -9.58 -4.86 -1.27
N SER A 57 -8.58 -4.77 -0.39
CA SER A 57 -7.17 -4.96 -0.73
C SER A 57 -6.81 -6.43 -0.57
N LEU A 58 -6.43 -7.09 -1.67
CA LEU A 58 -5.96 -8.49 -1.64
C LEU A 58 -4.74 -8.66 -0.71
N ARG A 59 -3.85 -7.67 -0.69
CA ARG A 59 -2.70 -7.64 0.20
C ARG A 59 -3.10 -7.70 1.69
N ARG A 60 -4.08 -6.88 2.08
CA ARG A 60 -4.61 -6.88 3.46
C ARG A 60 -5.35 -8.17 3.77
N ALA A 61 -6.21 -8.60 2.84
CA ALA A 61 -6.98 -9.83 3.00
C ALA A 61 -6.09 -11.06 3.22
N ALA A 62 -5.05 -11.23 2.42
CA ALA A 62 -4.12 -12.35 2.55
C ALA A 62 -3.39 -12.33 3.91
N GLN A 63 -2.88 -11.17 4.33
CA GLN A 63 -2.18 -11.05 5.61
C GLN A 63 -3.13 -11.23 6.82
N LEU A 64 -4.36 -10.71 6.75
CA LEU A 64 -5.37 -10.94 7.78
C LEU A 64 -5.71 -12.42 7.93
N LYS A 65 -5.99 -13.10 6.82
CA LYS A 65 -6.32 -14.53 6.82
C LYS A 65 -5.17 -15.39 7.34
N ASN A 66 -3.93 -14.97 7.11
CA ASN A 66 -2.76 -15.65 7.67
C ASN A 66 -2.67 -15.47 9.19
N MET A 67 -2.93 -14.26 9.71
CA MET A 67 -2.89 -13.97 11.15
C MET A 67 -4.11 -14.53 11.90
N ARG A 68 -5.29 -14.41 11.32
CA ARG A 68 -6.59 -14.77 11.92
C ARG A 68 -7.45 -15.48 10.87
N PRO A 69 -7.15 -16.77 10.60
CA PRO A 69 -7.90 -17.58 9.60
C PRO A 69 -9.37 -17.84 10.00
N ASP A 70 -9.69 -17.61 11.26
CA ASP A 70 -11.02 -17.72 11.84
C ASP A 70 -11.94 -16.53 11.52
N LEU A 71 -11.42 -15.43 10.94
CA LEU A 71 -12.19 -14.25 10.62
C LEU A 71 -12.66 -14.24 9.16
N GLU A 72 -13.82 -13.63 8.93
CA GLU A 72 -14.39 -13.47 7.60
C GLU A 72 -13.91 -12.13 6.99
N VAL A 73 -13.12 -12.20 5.89
CA VAL A 73 -12.69 -11.01 5.17
C VAL A 73 -13.71 -10.66 4.10
N THR A 74 -14.37 -9.50 4.27
CA THR A 74 -15.44 -9.01 3.41
C THR A 74 -15.01 -7.80 2.59
N SER A 75 -15.46 -7.72 1.33
CA SER A 75 -15.13 -6.59 0.45
C SER A 75 -15.77 -5.28 0.94
N LEU A 76 -14.95 -4.29 1.27
CA LEU A 76 -15.38 -2.96 1.71
C LEU A 76 -14.88 -1.89 0.73
N ARG A 77 -15.75 -1.45 -0.18
CA ARG A 77 -15.44 -0.47 -1.23
C ARG A 77 -15.97 0.92 -0.90
N GLY A 78 -15.33 1.94 -1.48
CA GLY A 78 -15.61 3.35 -1.32
C GLY A 78 -14.39 4.14 -0.86
N ASN A 79 -14.54 5.46 -0.71
CA ASN A 79 -13.54 6.31 -0.03
C ASN A 79 -13.57 6.07 1.50
N VAL A 80 -12.64 6.68 2.23
CA VAL A 80 -12.53 6.50 3.70
C VAL A 80 -13.85 6.84 4.39
N PRO A 81 -14.49 8.00 4.18
CA PRO A 81 -15.78 8.31 4.84
C PRO A 81 -16.89 7.31 4.51
N THR A 82 -16.95 6.80 3.28
CA THR A 82 -17.95 5.78 2.90
C THR A 82 -17.72 4.47 3.63
N ARG A 83 -16.46 4.04 3.77
CA ARG A 83 -16.12 2.79 4.48
C ARG A 83 -16.40 2.91 5.97
N LEU A 84 -16.13 4.07 6.58
CA LEU A 84 -16.47 4.34 7.97
C LEU A 84 -17.99 4.30 8.20
N LYS A 85 -18.79 4.92 7.32
CA LYS A 85 -20.26 4.83 7.39
C LYS A 85 -20.75 3.38 7.33
N LYS A 86 -20.21 2.55 6.46
CA LYS A 86 -20.56 1.13 6.36
C LYS A 86 -20.24 0.36 7.64
N LEU A 87 -19.08 0.64 8.24
CA LEU A 87 -18.70 0.12 9.56
C LEU A 87 -19.72 0.56 10.63
N ASP A 88 -20.06 1.85 10.68
CA ASP A 88 -20.98 2.41 11.66
C ASP A 88 -22.41 1.81 11.50
N PHE A 89 -22.83 1.49 10.27
CA PHE A 89 -24.09 0.77 10.00
C PHE A 89 -24.03 -0.74 10.27
N GLY A 90 -22.87 -1.28 10.65
CA GLY A 90 -22.72 -2.70 10.97
C GLY A 90 -22.65 -3.64 9.77
N GLU A 91 -22.30 -3.13 8.57
CA GLU A 91 -22.03 -4.03 7.42
C GLU A 91 -20.81 -4.92 7.68
N VAL A 92 -19.86 -4.45 8.49
CA VAL A 92 -18.67 -5.16 8.98
C VAL A 92 -18.43 -4.85 10.45
N ASP A 93 -17.69 -5.69 11.14
CA ASP A 93 -17.40 -5.54 12.57
C ASP A 93 -16.11 -4.73 12.79
N ALA A 94 -15.19 -4.79 11.83
CA ALA A 94 -13.99 -3.97 11.76
C ALA A 94 -13.66 -3.57 10.32
N ALA A 95 -12.89 -2.50 10.13
CA ALA A 95 -12.37 -2.07 8.84
C ALA A 95 -10.85 -1.89 8.90
N VAL A 96 -10.13 -2.36 7.86
CA VAL A 96 -8.69 -2.07 7.69
C VAL A 96 -8.50 -0.92 6.73
N LEU A 97 -7.90 0.16 7.21
CA LEU A 97 -7.65 1.39 6.47
C LEU A 97 -6.16 1.75 6.52
N ALA A 98 -5.70 2.65 5.65
CA ALA A 98 -4.37 3.24 5.76
C ALA A 98 -4.42 4.42 6.74
N ALA A 99 -3.51 4.47 7.71
CA ALA A 99 -3.39 5.57 8.67
C ALA A 99 -3.32 6.93 7.97
N ALA A 100 -2.47 7.07 6.95
CA ALA A 100 -2.33 8.29 6.16
C ALA A 100 -3.65 8.84 5.59
N GLY A 101 -4.60 7.94 5.28
CA GLY A 101 -5.92 8.34 4.78
C GLY A 101 -6.81 8.95 5.86
N LEU A 102 -6.73 8.45 7.09
CA LEU A 102 -7.46 8.98 8.24
C LEU A 102 -6.84 10.29 8.72
N ILE A 103 -5.51 10.33 8.87
CA ILE A 103 -4.76 11.54 9.25
C ILE A 103 -5.09 12.71 8.32
N ARG A 104 -5.06 12.49 7.00
CA ARG A 104 -5.37 13.54 6.03
C ARG A 104 -6.80 14.07 6.09
N LEU A 105 -7.71 13.28 6.63
CA LEU A 105 -9.11 13.65 6.81
C LEU A 105 -9.43 14.11 8.22
N GLU A 106 -8.41 14.27 9.08
CA GLU A 106 -8.57 14.64 10.49
C GLU A 106 -9.51 13.68 11.24
N LEU A 107 -9.30 12.37 11.00
CA LEU A 107 -10.09 11.27 11.56
C LEU A 107 -9.24 10.29 12.38
N GLU A 108 -8.13 10.75 12.95
CA GLU A 108 -7.21 9.95 13.77
C GLU A 108 -7.90 9.34 14.98
N ASP A 109 -8.86 10.05 15.54
CA ASP A 109 -9.66 9.59 16.68
C ASP A 109 -10.43 8.29 16.40
N ARG A 110 -10.59 7.92 15.11
CA ARG A 110 -11.23 6.67 14.69
C ARG A 110 -10.25 5.50 14.69
N ILE A 111 -8.95 5.71 14.86
CA ILE A 111 -7.96 4.64 14.89
C ILE A 111 -8.00 3.94 16.25
N ASN A 112 -8.36 2.66 16.24
CA ASN A 112 -8.35 1.84 17.46
C ASN A 112 -6.99 1.13 17.65
N GLN A 113 -6.45 0.57 16.57
CA GLN A 113 -5.19 -0.15 16.61
C GLN A 113 -4.37 0.12 15.35
N GLU A 114 -3.11 0.49 15.52
CA GLU A 114 -2.13 0.50 14.45
C GLU A 114 -1.47 -0.87 14.35
N LEU A 115 -1.40 -1.42 13.13
CA LEU A 115 -0.74 -2.69 12.87
C LEU A 115 0.73 -2.44 12.53
N SER A 116 1.63 -3.10 13.23
CA SER A 116 3.07 -3.01 12.93
C SER A 116 3.39 -3.56 11.53
N THR A 117 4.55 -3.22 10.98
CA THR A 117 4.99 -3.74 9.68
C THR A 117 5.23 -5.24 9.68
N GLU A 118 5.49 -5.83 10.84
CA GLU A 118 5.59 -7.28 11.04
C GLU A 118 4.23 -7.96 10.94
N GLN A 119 3.19 -7.33 11.49
CA GLN A 119 1.81 -7.81 11.43
C GLN A 119 1.21 -7.59 10.03
N MET A 120 1.34 -6.37 9.51
CA MET A 120 0.74 -5.98 8.23
C MET A 120 1.72 -5.15 7.41
N LEU A 121 2.47 -5.80 6.52
CA LEU A 121 3.39 -5.08 5.64
C LEU A 121 2.61 -4.17 4.68
N PRO A 122 2.94 -2.86 4.63
CA PRO A 122 2.23 -1.87 3.80
C PRO A 122 2.27 -2.16 2.31
N ALA A 123 1.38 -1.49 1.56
CA ALA A 123 1.51 -1.45 0.11
C ALA A 123 2.73 -0.61 -0.29
N ILE A 124 3.35 -0.95 -1.41
CA ILE A 124 4.40 -0.15 -2.03
C ILE A 124 3.91 1.30 -2.19
N GLY A 125 4.66 2.24 -1.64
CA GLY A 125 4.34 3.67 -1.65
C GLY A 125 3.20 4.10 -0.73
N GLN A 126 2.71 3.26 0.18
CA GLN A 126 1.66 3.68 1.12
C GLN A 126 2.13 4.87 1.96
N GLY A 127 1.28 5.89 2.07
CA GLY A 127 1.58 7.13 2.76
C GLY A 127 2.40 8.16 1.97
N VAL A 128 2.84 7.83 0.75
CA VAL A 128 3.63 8.76 -0.08
C VAL A 128 2.74 9.51 -1.06
N LEU A 129 3.00 10.80 -1.21
CA LEU A 129 2.50 11.62 -2.30
C LEU A 129 3.62 11.98 -3.26
N ALA A 130 3.32 11.98 -4.54
CA ALA A 130 4.20 12.47 -5.58
C ALA A 130 3.55 13.65 -6.32
N LEU A 131 4.31 14.71 -6.53
CA LEU A 131 3.93 15.83 -7.40
C LEU A 131 4.53 15.59 -8.77
N GLU A 132 3.69 15.62 -9.80
CA GLU A 132 4.11 15.41 -11.19
C GLU A 132 4.01 16.73 -11.96
N THR A 133 5.07 17.08 -12.68
CA THR A 133 5.11 18.23 -13.59
C THR A 133 5.32 17.77 -15.02
N ARG A 134 4.99 18.63 -15.99
CA ARG A 134 5.30 18.36 -17.41
C ARG A 134 6.80 18.32 -17.62
N LYS A 135 7.22 17.49 -18.56
CA LYS A 135 8.62 17.46 -19.00
C LYS A 135 8.98 18.82 -19.61
N GLY A 136 10.08 19.44 -19.14
CA GLY A 136 10.53 20.74 -19.61
C GLY A 136 9.87 21.95 -18.94
N ASP A 137 8.96 21.74 -17.98
CA ASP A 137 8.40 22.81 -17.15
C ASP A 137 9.34 23.06 -15.93
N ASP A 138 10.50 23.62 -16.23
CA ASP A 138 11.53 23.88 -15.22
C ASP A 138 11.13 25.02 -14.27
N GLU A 139 10.25 25.92 -14.68
CA GLU A 139 9.72 26.98 -13.83
C GLU A 139 8.87 26.40 -12.71
N THR A 140 7.88 25.56 -13.05
CA THR A 140 7.03 24.89 -12.04
C THR A 140 7.86 23.97 -11.17
N LEU A 141 8.78 23.20 -11.76
CA LEU A 141 9.66 22.32 -11.02
C LEU A 141 10.50 23.08 -10.00
N GLY A 142 11.09 24.22 -10.37
CA GLY A 142 11.87 25.07 -9.47
C GLY A 142 11.06 25.58 -8.28
N LYS A 143 9.77 25.86 -8.48
CA LYS A 143 8.84 26.27 -7.40
C LYS A 143 8.47 25.11 -6.45
N LEU A 144 8.61 23.86 -6.87
CA LEU A 144 8.21 22.67 -6.10
C LEU A 144 9.40 21.91 -5.48
N CYS A 145 10.63 22.23 -5.88
CA CYS A 145 11.82 21.45 -5.50
C CYS A 145 12.03 21.37 -3.97
N PHE A 146 11.61 22.41 -3.22
CA PHE A 146 11.72 22.43 -1.76
C PHE A 146 10.84 21.39 -1.05
N MET A 147 9.84 20.83 -1.76
CA MET A 147 8.96 19.82 -1.22
C MET A 147 9.51 18.40 -1.37
N ASN A 148 10.64 18.26 -2.09
CA ASN A 148 11.23 16.93 -2.29
C ASN A 148 11.91 16.43 -1.02
N ASP A 149 11.52 15.24 -0.60
CA ASP A 149 12.14 14.52 0.52
C ASP A 149 13.01 13.38 -0.04
N GLU A 150 14.31 13.61 -0.09
CA GLU A 150 15.26 12.62 -0.63
C GLU A 150 15.22 11.28 0.09
N PRO A 151 15.16 11.21 1.45
CA PRO A 151 15.06 9.95 2.16
C PRO A 151 13.86 9.11 1.73
N THR A 152 12.69 9.74 1.60
CA THR A 152 11.50 9.07 1.08
C THR A 152 11.68 8.67 -0.38
N GLY A 153 12.36 9.52 -1.18
CA GLY A 153 12.69 9.24 -2.58
C GLY A 153 13.48 7.96 -2.75
N ASP A 154 14.56 7.79 -1.98
CA ASP A 154 15.41 6.59 -2.01
C ASP A 154 14.64 5.33 -1.61
N CYS A 155 13.82 5.43 -0.55
CA CYS A 155 12.93 4.34 -0.17
C CYS A 155 11.97 3.97 -1.31
N MET A 156 11.40 4.96 -1.99
CA MET A 156 10.47 4.74 -3.10
C MET A 156 11.14 4.10 -4.31
N ILE A 157 12.41 4.42 -4.59
CA ILE A 157 13.20 3.77 -5.65
C ILE A 157 13.29 2.27 -5.36
N ALA A 158 13.69 1.89 -4.15
CA ALA A 158 13.80 0.49 -3.75
C ALA A 158 12.45 -0.25 -3.81
N GLU A 159 11.39 0.34 -3.24
CA GLU A 159 10.05 -0.24 -3.24
C GLU A 159 9.49 -0.44 -4.66
N ARG A 160 9.62 0.56 -5.52
CA ARG A 160 9.13 0.49 -6.90
C ARG A 160 9.91 -0.52 -7.72
N LYS A 161 11.20 -0.67 -7.45
CA LYS A 161 12.04 -1.66 -8.13
C LYS A 161 11.59 -3.10 -7.83
N VAL A 162 11.12 -3.37 -6.60
CA VAL A 162 10.47 -4.66 -6.29
C VAL A 162 9.26 -4.87 -7.19
N LEU A 163 8.36 -3.90 -7.29
CA LEU A 163 7.15 -4.01 -8.12
C LEU A 163 7.49 -4.23 -9.60
N GLU A 164 8.46 -3.48 -10.12
CA GLU A 164 8.93 -3.58 -11.50
C GLU A 164 9.52 -4.96 -11.80
N THR A 165 10.41 -5.45 -10.93
CA THR A 165 11.08 -6.74 -11.11
C THR A 165 10.10 -7.91 -11.03
N LEU A 166 9.10 -7.83 -10.14
CA LEU A 166 8.05 -8.85 -10.02
C LEU A 166 6.98 -8.75 -11.10
N GLN A 167 7.01 -7.72 -11.96
CA GLN A 167 5.95 -7.42 -12.93
C GLN A 167 4.56 -7.42 -12.25
N GLY A 168 4.53 -6.98 -10.98
CA GLY A 168 3.34 -7.03 -10.14
C GLY A 168 2.24 -6.11 -10.66
N ASN A 169 1.02 -6.59 -10.60
CA ASN A 169 -0.18 -5.83 -10.88
C ASN A 169 -1.04 -5.69 -9.61
N CYS A 170 -2.13 -4.92 -9.67
CA CYS A 170 -3.01 -4.68 -8.53
C CYS A 170 -3.80 -5.93 -8.06
N LEU A 171 -3.69 -7.04 -8.78
CA LEU A 171 -4.46 -8.27 -8.57
C LEU A 171 -3.67 -9.34 -7.80
N VAL A 172 -2.40 -9.05 -7.52
CA VAL A 172 -1.55 -9.92 -6.70
C VAL A 172 -1.44 -9.35 -5.28
N PRO A 173 -1.59 -10.18 -4.23
CA PRO A 173 -1.29 -9.78 -2.87
C PRO A 173 0.20 -9.50 -2.68
N LEU A 174 0.64 -8.30 -3.04
CA LEU A 174 2.00 -7.81 -2.96
C LEU A 174 2.09 -6.70 -1.91
N ALA A 175 3.10 -6.74 -1.07
CA ALA A 175 3.47 -5.69 -0.14
C ALA A 175 4.96 -5.35 -0.27
N GLY A 176 5.30 -4.11 0.09
CA GLY A 176 6.69 -3.69 0.17
C GLY A 176 6.81 -2.38 0.94
N PHE A 177 7.78 -2.33 1.81
CA PHE A 177 8.05 -1.15 2.64
C PHE A 177 9.54 -1.00 2.85
N CYS A 178 10.05 0.17 2.55
CA CYS A 178 11.42 0.57 2.80
C CYS A 178 11.46 1.69 3.84
N LYS A 179 12.34 1.56 4.81
CA LYS A 179 12.66 2.63 5.77
C LYS A 179 14.14 2.96 5.74
N LEU A 180 14.45 4.22 6.00
CA LEU A 180 15.82 4.65 6.24
C LEU A 180 16.20 4.36 7.70
N ASP A 181 17.32 3.69 7.92
CA ASP A 181 17.92 3.37 9.21
C ASP A 181 19.36 3.88 9.21
N GLY A 182 19.57 5.05 9.79
CA GLY A 182 20.85 5.77 9.64
C GLY A 182 21.13 6.14 8.19
N ASN A 183 22.21 5.61 7.60
CA ASN A 183 22.57 5.79 6.20
C ASN A 183 22.23 4.56 5.32
N ASN A 184 21.49 3.61 5.86
CA ASN A 184 21.10 2.39 5.16
C ASN A 184 19.60 2.35 4.93
N LEU A 185 19.21 1.80 3.80
CA LEU A 185 17.85 1.39 3.51
C LEU A 185 17.60 0.00 4.08
N HIS A 186 16.46 -0.21 4.70
CA HIS A 186 15.94 -1.52 5.09
C HIS A 186 14.63 -1.76 4.34
N LEU A 187 14.68 -2.66 3.37
CA LEU A 187 13.56 -3.01 2.52
C LEU A 187 13.00 -4.37 2.91
N GLN A 188 11.70 -4.41 3.12
CA GLN A 188 10.92 -5.63 3.33
C GLN A 188 9.90 -5.76 2.20
N ALA A 189 9.69 -6.98 1.71
CA ALA A 189 8.65 -7.25 0.72
C ALA A 189 8.02 -8.64 0.93
N LEU A 190 6.78 -8.80 0.45
CA LEU A 190 6.12 -10.10 0.45
C LEU A 190 5.25 -10.28 -0.79
N ILE A 191 5.06 -11.55 -1.15
CA ILE A 191 4.03 -12.05 -2.06
C ILE A 191 3.22 -13.09 -1.30
N ALA A 192 1.90 -13.05 -1.43
CA ALA A 192 1.03 -14.00 -0.74
C ALA A 192 -0.01 -14.63 -1.68
N GLN A 193 -0.48 -15.82 -1.34
CA GLN A 193 -1.72 -16.34 -1.91
C GLN A 193 -2.92 -15.54 -1.37
N PRO A 194 -3.99 -15.34 -2.18
CA PRO A 194 -5.17 -14.58 -1.77
C PRO A 194 -5.90 -15.15 -0.55
N ASP A 195 -5.77 -16.45 -0.31
CA ASP A 195 -6.33 -17.13 0.86
C ASP A 195 -5.49 -17.03 2.13
N GLY A 196 -4.27 -16.45 2.02
CA GLY A 196 -3.35 -16.28 3.14
C GLY A 196 -2.60 -17.54 3.57
N THR A 197 -2.78 -18.68 2.90
CA THR A 197 -2.14 -19.96 3.29
C THR A 197 -0.65 -19.96 3.05
N THR A 198 -0.18 -19.22 2.05
CA THR A 198 1.24 -19.12 1.69
C THR A 198 1.65 -17.67 1.59
N ILE A 199 2.71 -17.30 2.30
CA ILE A 199 3.33 -15.97 2.23
C ILE A 199 4.84 -16.16 2.09
N PHE A 200 5.39 -15.67 0.98
CA PHE A 200 6.83 -15.53 0.79
C PHE A 200 7.26 -14.15 1.27
N ARG A 201 8.29 -14.08 2.10
CA ARG A 201 8.83 -12.82 2.63
C ARG A 201 10.32 -12.74 2.33
N ALA A 202 10.78 -11.55 2.01
CA ALA A 202 12.20 -11.24 1.86
C ALA A 202 12.49 -9.87 2.45
N GLU A 203 13.68 -9.72 3.04
CA GLU A 203 14.18 -8.45 3.53
C GLU A 203 15.69 -8.34 3.35
N GLU A 204 16.16 -7.14 3.11
CA GLU A 204 17.59 -6.87 2.98
C GLU A 204 17.90 -5.41 3.34
N ARG A 205 19.18 -5.15 3.64
CA ARG A 205 19.70 -3.83 3.92
C ARG A 205 20.78 -3.48 2.92
N ALA A 206 20.82 -2.22 2.51
CA ALA A 206 21.85 -1.68 1.62
C ALA A 206 22.07 -0.19 1.90
N ARG A 207 23.13 0.37 1.32
CA ARG A 207 23.34 1.81 1.34
C ARG A 207 22.30 2.52 0.49
N ARG A 208 22.08 3.82 0.73
CA ARG A 208 21.12 4.64 -0.02
C ARG A 208 21.38 4.65 -1.52
N ASP A 209 22.66 4.70 -1.92
CA ASP A 209 23.09 4.69 -3.31
C ASP A 209 22.87 3.36 -4.05
N GLU A 210 22.49 2.30 -3.35
CA GLU A 210 22.19 0.95 -3.88
C GLU A 210 20.67 0.64 -3.89
N ALA A 211 19.81 1.66 -3.88
CA ALA A 211 18.36 1.49 -3.72
C ALA A 211 17.73 0.59 -4.83
N GLU A 212 18.14 0.75 -6.09
CA GLU A 212 17.63 -0.08 -7.20
C GLU A 212 18.10 -1.52 -7.09
N GLU A 213 19.40 -1.72 -6.80
CA GLU A 213 19.97 -3.05 -6.60
C GLU A 213 19.33 -3.76 -5.42
N LEU A 214 19.07 -3.04 -4.32
CA LEU A 214 18.36 -3.56 -3.16
C LEU A 214 16.97 -4.06 -3.55
N GLY A 215 16.20 -3.27 -4.27
CA GLY A 215 14.88 -3.66 -4.76
C GLY A 215 14.92 -4.91 -5.64
N THR A 216 15.91 -4.97 -6.54
CA THR A 216 16.12 -6.11 -7.42
C THR A 216 16.47 -7.38 -6.64
N ARG A 217 17.38 -7.31 -5.65
CA ARG A 217 17.78 -8.46 -4.84
C ARG A 217 16.64 -9.01 -4.02
N VAL A 218 15.88 -8.14 -3.33
CA VAL A 218 14.70 -8.54 -2.54
C VAL A 218 13.64 -9.20 -3.42
N ALA A 219 13.37 -8.65 -4.61
CA ALA A 219 12.43 -9.25 -5.55
C ALA A 219 12.90 -10.65 -6.02
N ASN A 220 14.18 -10.81 -6.34
CA ASN A 220 14.74 -12.10 -6.75
C ASN A 220 14.67 -13.14 -5.63
N GLN A 221 14.89 -12.77 -4.38
CA GLN A 221 14.70 -13.66 -3.23
C GLN A 221 13.26 -14.18 -3.16
N LEU A 222 12.26 -13.30 -3.34
CA LEU A 222 10.85 -13.72 -3.39
C LEU A 222 10.55 -14.69 -4.53
N LEU A 223 11.11 -14.43 -5.73
CA LEU A 223 10.96 -15.32 -6.90
C LEU A 223 11.56 -16.71 -6.63
N GLN A 224 12.74 -16.75 -6.03
CA GLN A 224 13.45 -18.01 -5.71
C GLN A 224 12.73 -18.84 -4.64
N GLN A 225 12.03 -18.21 -3.69
CA GLN A 225 11.24 -18.90 -2.67
C GLN A 225 9.97 -19.58 -3.22
N GLY A 226 9.59 -19.31 -4.48
CA GLY A 226 8.39 -19.83 -5.10
C GLY A 226 7.40 -18.75 -5.53
N GLY A 227 7.68 -17.48 -5.24
CA GLY A 227 6.82 -16.35 -5.64
C GLY A 227 6.60 -16.26 -7.14
N GLY A 228 7.59 -16.66 -7.96
CA GLY A 228 7.45 -16.68 -9.42
C GLY A 228 6.35 -17.63 -9.91
N ALA A 229 6.29 -18.85 -9.36
CA ALA A 229 5.25 -19.81 -9.69
C ALA A 229 3.87 -19.31 -9.25
N LEU A 230 3.78 -18.68 -8.06
CA LEU A 230 2.54 -18.09 -7.56
C LEU A 230 2.06 -16.94 -8.47
N LEU A 231 2.95 -16.05 -8.92
CA LEU A 231 2.61 -14.96 -9.83
C LEU A 231 2.05 -15.49 -11.16
N GLN A 232 2.68 -16.51 -11.74
CA GLN A 232 2.20 -17.16 -12.97
C GLN A 232 0.82 -17.80 -12.78
N GLN A 233 0.61 -18.49 -11.66
CA GLN A 233 -0.68 -19.11 -11.34
C GLN A 233 -1.80 -18.06 -11.23
N LEU A 234 -1.55 -16.93 -10.55
CA LEU A 234 -2.52 -15.87 -10.38
C LEU A 234 -2.84 -15.18 -11.71
N SER A 235 -1.84 -14.90 -12.55
CA SER A 235 -2.04 -14.32 -13.88
C SER A 235 -2.88 -15.24 -14.80
N ALA A 236 -2.65 -16.55 -14.76
CA ALA A 236 -3.41 -17.51 -15.55
C ALA A 236 -4.89 -17.65 -15.10
N MET A 237 -5.20 -17.30 -13.86
CA MET A 237 -6.59 -17.26 -13.35
C MET A 237 -7.38 -16.04 -13.84
N GLU A 238 -6.71 -14.95 -14.18
CA GLU A 238 -7.32 -13.70 -14.67
C GLU A 238 -7.70 -13.76 -16.16
N GLU A 239 -7.01 -14.57 -16.93
CA GLU A 239 -7.27 -14.72 -18.37
C GLU A 239 -8.46 -15.64 -18.70
N ARG A 240 -9.08 -16.23 -17.67
CA ARG A 240 -10.24 -17.12 -17.79
C ARG A 240 -11.54 -16.45 -17.36
#